data_af73785c079752057be5449f0c282d3d
#
_entry.id   af73785c079752057be5449f0c282d3d
#
_cell.length_a   1.000
_cell.length_b   1.000
_cell.length_c   1.000
_cell.angle_alpha   90.00
_cell.angle_beta   90.00
_cell.angle_gamma   90.00
#
_symmetry.space_group_name_H-M   'P 1'
#
loop_
_entity.id
_entity.type
_entity.pdbx_description
1 polymer ?
#
loop_
_entity_poly.entity_id
_entity_poly.type
_entity_poly.pdbx_seq_one_letter_code
_entity_poly.pdbx_strand_id
1 'polypeptide(L)'
;TMIDKIVPRPDAEIARQLAERGIEGMEILPRARGAAVAPFVNAEETQYLCIEDHYTNGRPPLELGGVLYCDRETVDKIEKMKVCTCLNPLHTAMSIYGCMLGYTLISAEMADEDLRAFIQKIGYIEAMPVVVDPGVLNPYEFIGAVINRRLPNPFMPDAPQRIATDTSQKLAIRFGETIKAYEARGLDKSNLILIPLVLAGYARYLKGIDDNGQAFEPSTDPLLAELQAIV
;
A
#
# COMPACT_ATOMS: atom_id res chain seq x y z
N THR A 1 7.15 -15.19 -5.18
CA THR A 1 6.88 -14.21 -6.25
C THR A 1 6.44 -12.90 -5.63
N MET A 2 7.07 -11.82 -6.03
CA MET A 2 6.69 -10.45 -5.66
C MET A 2 6.36 -9.65 -6.92
N ILE A 3 5.24 -8.93 -6.87
CA ILE A 3 4.83 -8.01 -7.93
C ILE A 3 4.44 -6.67 -7.30
N ASP A 4 4.80 -5.59 -7.94
CA ASP A 4 4.36 -4.28 -7.55
C ASP A 4 3.30 -3.74 -8.51
N LYS A 5 2.05 -3.82 -8.06
CA LYS A 5 0.89 -3.51 -8.87
C LYS A 5 -0.33 -3.23 -7.99
N ILE A 6 -1.08 -2.21 -8.33
CA ILE A 6 -2.44 -1.98 -7.81
C ILE A 6 -3.44 -2.53 -8.84
N VAL A 7 -4.40 -3.31 -8.36
CA VAL A 7 -5.50 -3.85 -9.16
C VAL A 7 -6.80 -3.36 -8.56
N PRO A 8 -7.40 -2.28 -9.07
CA PRO A 8 -8.72 -1.82 -8.66
C PRO A 8 -9.79 -2.88 -8.92
N ARG A 9 -10.95 -2.71 -8.29
CA ARG A 9 -12.13 -3.52 -8.62
C ARG A 9 -12.49 -3.32 -10.08
N PRO A 10 -13.04 -4.34 -10.76
CA PRO A 10 -13.55 -4.19 -12.11
C PRO A 10 -14.59 -3.07 -12.16
N ASP A 11 -14.46 -2.19 -13.14
CA ASP A 11 -15.32 -1.05 -13.37
C ASP A 11 -16.19 -1.26 -14.60
N ALA A 12 -17.50 -0.99 -14.47
CA ALA A 12 -18.47 -1.21 -15.56
C ALA A 12 -18.23 -0.27 -16.76
N GLU A 13 -17.74 0.94 -16.52
CA GLU A 13 -17.42 1.89 -17.58
C GLU A 13 -16.23 1.40 -18.41
N ILE A 14 -15.22 0.83 -17.76
CA ILE A 14 -14.09 0.22 -18.48
C ILE A 14 -14.55 -0.98 -19.30
N ALA A 15 -15.43 -1.83 -18.75
CA ALA A 15 -16.01 -2.93 -19.51
C ALA A 15 -16.73 -2.44 -20.78
N ARG A 16 -17.52 -1.36 -20.67
CA ARG A 16 -18.20 -0.73 -21.79
C ARG A 16 -17.22 -0.20 -22.83
N GLN A 17 -16.16 0.52 -22.41
CA GLN A 17 -15.15 1.05 -23.31
C GLN A 17 -14.38 -0.06 -24.07
N LEU A 18 -14.12 -1.17 -23.41
CA LEU A 18 -13.47 -2.33 -24.04
C LEU A 18 -14.40 -2.95 -25.10
N ALA A 19 -15.69 -3.10 -24.78
CA ALA A 19 -16.69 -3.62 -25.73
C ALA A 19 -16.85 -2.68 -26.96
N GLU A 20 -16.88 -1.37 -26.77
CA GLU A 20 -16.92 -0.38 -27.85
C GLU A 20 -15.68 -0.43 -28.78
N ARG A 21 -14.54 -0.88 -28.25
CA ARG A 21 -13.34 -1.13 -29.03
C ARG A 21 -13.31 -2.50 -29.73
N GLY A 22 -14.44 -3.22 -29.67
CA GLY A 22 -14.59 -4.54 -30.31
C GLY A 22 -13.97 -5.70 -29.53
N ILE A 23 -13.68 -5.53 -28.25
CA ILE A 23 -13.20 -6.62 -27.39
C ILE A 23 -14.41 -7.32 -26.78
N GLU A 24 -14.67 -8.53 -27.21
CA GLU A 24 -15.82 -9.33 -26.77
C GLU A 24 -15.58 -10.00 -25.42
N GLY A 25 -16.66 -10.37 -24.71
CA GLY A 25 -16.62 -11.15 -23.48
C GLY A 25 -16.18 -10.39 -22.25
N MET A 26 -16.33 -9.05 -22.21
CA MET A 26 -15.85 -8.19 -21.13
C MET A 26 -16.87 -7.99 -19.99
N GLU A 27 -17.84 -8.89 -19.83
CA GLU A 27 -18.87 -8.78 -18.79
C GLU A 27 -18.30 -8.99 -17.39
N ILE A 28 -18.72 -8.14 -16.47
CA ILE A 28 -18.39 -8.28 -15.05
C ILE A 28 -19.40 -9.21 -14.40
N LEU A 29 -18.93 -10.33 -13.88
CA LEU A 29 -19.75 -11.34 -13.24
C LEU A 29 -19.78 -11.12 -11.72
N PRO A 30 -20.93 -10.84 -11.11
CA PRO A 30 -21.06 -10.71 -9.67
C PRO A 30 -20.79 -12.04 -8.95
N ARG A 31 -20.21 -11.95 -7.77
CA ARG A 31 -19.93 -13.07 -6.87
C ARG A 31 -20.52 -12.78 -5.49
N ALA A 32 -20.50 -13.78 -4.62
CA ALA A 32 -20.97 -13.64 -3.24
C ALA A 32 -20.19 -12.53 -2.49
N ARG A 33 -20.85 -11.91 -1.51
CA ARG A 33 -20.29 -10.87 -0.64
C ARG A 33 -19.78 -9.63 -1.37
N GLY A 34 -20.42 -9.25 -2.48
CA GLY A 34 -20.05 -8.04 -3.24
C GLY A 34 -18.74 -8.15 -4.03
N ALA A 35 -18.17 -9.34 -4.15
CA ALA A 35 -17.05 -9.58 -5.05
C ALA A 35 -17.51 -9.59 -6.51
N ALA A 36 -16.58 -9.37 -7.43
CA ALA A 36 -16.80 -9.47 -8.87
C ALA A 36 -15.62 -10.14 -9.55
N VAL A 37 -15.89 -10.82 -10.66
CA VAL A 37 -14.88 -11.37 -11.55
C VAL A 37 -15.05 -10.73 -12.91
N ALA A 38 -13.94 -10.28 -13.49
CA ALA A 38 -13.90 -9.74 -14.85
C ALA A 38 -12.81 -10.45 -15.65
N PRO A 39 -12.97 -10.61 -16.97
CA PRO A 39 -11.95 -11.18 -17.86
C PRO A 39 -10.85 -10.16 -18.21
N PHE A 40 -10.84 -8.99 -17.58
CA PHE A 40 -9.83 -7.94 -17.75
C PHE A 40 -9.30 -7.47 -16.39
N VAL A 41 -8.14 -6.86 -16.41
CA VAL A 41 -7.51 -6.23 -15.26
C VAL A 41 -7.26 -4.75 -15.59
N ASN A 42 -7.92 -3.86 -14.86
CA ASN A 42 -7.54 -2.46 -14.84
C ASN A 42 -6.40 -2.29 -13.85
N ALA A 43 -5.22 -1.98 -14.32
CA ALA A 43 -4.05 -1.84 -13.48
C ALA A 43 -3.05 -0.86 -14.08
N GLU A 44 -2.30 -0.21 -13.23
CA GLU A 44 -1.14 0.57 -13.63
C GLU A 44 -0.04 -0.31 -14.25
N GLU A 45 0.91 0.30 -14.92
CA GLU A 45 2.12 -0.37 -15.34
C GLU A 45 2.85 -0.98 -14.14
N THR A 46 3.23 -2.24 -14.27
CA THR A 46 3.95 -2.96 -13.21
C THR A 46 5.39 -2.44 -13.13
N GLN A 47 5.83 -1.98 -11.97
CA GLN A 47 7.21 -1.53 -11.79
C GLN A 47 8.19 -2.69 -11.83
N TYR A 48 7.80 -3.84 -11.29
CA TYR A 48 8.59 -5.08 -11.36
C TYR A 48 7.71 -6.32 -11.15
N LEU A 49 8.19 -7.43 -11.68
CA LEU A 49 7.78 -8.78 -11.31
C LEU A 49 9.03 -9.55 -10.96
N CYS A 50 9.11 -10.05 -9.73
CA CYS A 50 10.20 -10.91 -9.27
C CYS A 50 9.67 -12.29 -8.93
N ILE A 51 10.33 -13.32 -9.42
CA ILE A 51 9.99 -14.72 -9.23
C ILE A 51 11.20 -15.44 -8.64
N GLU A 52 10.98 -16.28 -7.63
CA GLU A 52 12.01 -17.17 -7.12
C GLU A 52 12.42 -18.16 -8.22
N ASP A 53 13.73 -18.21 -8.53
CA ASP A 53 14.27 -19.10 -9.57
C ASP A 53 14.42 -20.52 -9.02
N HIS A 54 13.28 -21.17 -8.82
CA HIS A 54 13.21 -22.55 -8.34
C HIS A 54 12.18 -23.34 -9.14
N TYR A 55 12.66 -24.09 -10.14
CA TYR A 55 11.84 -24.87 -11.07
C TYR A 55 12.36 -26.30 -11.18
N THR A 56 11.48 -27.28 -11.07
CA THR A 56 11.82 -28.72 -11.15
C THR A 56 11.90 -29.23 -12.59
N ASN A 57 11.19 -28.59 -13.54
CA ASN A 57 11.04 -29.07 -14.92
C ASN A 57 11.48 -28.02 -15.97
N GLY A 58 12.47 -27.18 -15.61
CA GLY A 58 12.83 -26.04 -16.44
C GLY A 58 11.86 -24.86 -16.27
N ARG A 59 12.22 -23.68 -16.76
CA ARG A 59 11.44 -22.46 -16.63
C ARG A 59 11.27 -21.74 -17.97
N PRO A 60 10.18 -20.99 -18.19
CA PRO A 60 10.05 -20.12 -19.34
C PRO A 60 11.03 -18.94 -19.26
N PRO A 61 11.51 -18.41 -20.40
CA PRO A 61 12.47 -17.31 -20.43
C PRO A 61 11.80 -15.95 -20.22
N LEU A 62 11.11 -15.76 -19.08
CA LEU A 62 10.36 -14.52 -18.78
C LEU A 62 11.28 -13.33 -18.54
N GLU A 63 12.56 -13.55 -18.25
CA GLU A 63 13.59 -12.49 -18.16
C GLU A 63 13.73 -11.70 -19.45
N LEU A 64 13.41 -12.29 -20.60
CA LEU A 64 13.35 -11.58 -21.89
C LEU A 64 12.24 -10.53 -21.93
N GLY A 65 11.21 -10.69 -21.07
CA GLY A 65 10.14 -9.72 -20.87
C GLY A 65 10.33 -8.82 -19.64
N GLY A 66 11.53 -8.81 -19.06
CA GLY A 66 11.85 -7.95 -17.90
C GLY A 66 11.50 -8.53 -16.54
N VAL A 67 11.11 -9.80 -16.45
CA VAL A 67 10.90 -10.48 -15.17
C VAL A 67 12.24 -10.73 -14.48
N LEU A 68 12.32 -10.40 -13.19
CA LEU A 68 13.49 -10.69 -12.36
C LEU A 68 13.39 -12.10 -11.79
N TYR A 69 14.33 -12.95 -12.13
CA TYR A 69 14.53 -14.24 -11.46
C TYR A 69 15.58 -14.06 -10.36
N CYS A 70 15.22 -14.36 -9.14
CA CYS A 70 16.06 -14.15 -7.96
C CYS A 70 16.04 -15.38 -7.05
N ASP A 71 16.99 -15.47 -6.14
CA ASP A 71 16.88 -16.40 -5.04
C ASP A 71 15.78 -16.01 -4.05
N ARG A 72 15.42 -16.91 -3.16
CA ARG A 72 14.39 -16.69 -2.15
C ARG A 72 14.71 -15.52 -1.24
N GLU A 73 15.95 -15.35 -0.83
CA GLU A 73 16.38 -14.28 0.05
C GLU A 73 16.15 -12.91 -0.60
N THR A 74 16.48 -12.77 -1.88
CA THR A 74 16.26 -11.53 -2.63
C THR A 74 14.77 -11.24 -2.79
N VAL A 75 13.93 -12.24 -3.05
CA VAL A 75 12.46 -12.06 -3.10
C VAL A 75 11.93 -11.55 -1.75
N ASP A 76 12.40 -12.10 -0.63
CA ASP A 76 12.02 -11.69 0.72
C ASP A 76 12.52 -10.28 1.05
N LYS A 77 13.69 -9.88 0.56
CA LYS A 77 14.20 -8.49 0.68
C LYS A 77 13.34 -7.50 -0.10
N ILE A 78 12.91 -7.85 -1.31
CA ILE A 78 11.99 -7.02 -2.11
C ILE A 78 10.66 -6.83 -1.36
N GLU A 79 10.12 -7.90 -0.78
CA GLU A 79 8.91 -7.82 0.03
C GLU A 79 9.09 -6.87 1.22
N LYS A 80 10.16 -7.04 1.99
CA LYS A 80 10.46 -6.17 3.14
C LYS A 80 10.63 -4.70 2.73
N MET A 81 11.36 -4.42 1.66
CA MET A 81 11.51 -3.07 1.12
C MET A 81 10.14 -2.43 0.86
N LYS A 82 9.24 -3.12 0.18
CA LYS A 82 7.91 -2.64 -0.17
C LYS A 82 6.99 -2.53 1.04
N VAL A 83 6.88 -3.61 1.82
CA VAL A 83 5.86 -3.78 2.87
C VAL A 83 6.22 -3.05 4.15
N CYS A 84 7.51 -2.98 4.51
CA CYS A 84 7.94 -2.38 5.77
C CYS A 84 8.46 -0.95 5.62
N THR A 85 8.69 -0.45 4.38
CA THR A 85 9.34 0.85 4.19
C THR A 85 8.69 1.69 3.08
N CYS A 86 8.79 1.25 1.82
CA CYS A 86 8.65 2.17 0.68
C CYS A 86 7.22 2.42 0.20
N LEU A 87 6.25 1.55 0.48
CA LEU A 87 4.88 1.69 0.00
C LEU A 87 3.85 1.52 1.10
N ASN A 88 3.79 0.33 1.71
CA ASN A 88 2.64 -0.03 2.54
C ASN A 88 2.53 0.81 3.83
N PRO A 89 3.62 1.21 4.52
CA PRO A 89 3.54 2.12 5.66
C PRO A 89 2.97 3.48 5.27
N LEU A 90 3.44 4.05 4.14
CA LEU A 90 2.98 5.34 3.65
C LEU A 90 1.48 5.31 3.34
N HIS A 91 1.05 4.26 2.66
CA HIS A 91 -0.35 4.03 2.33
C HIS A 91 -1.23 3.86 3.59
N THR A 92 -0.73 3.19 4.63
CA THR A 92 -1.44 3.04 5.90
C THR A 92 -1.54 4.37 6.66
N ALA A 93 -0.47 5.14 6.70
CA ALA A 93 -0.48 6.46 7.32
C ALA A 93 -1.54 7.36 6.65
N MET A 94 -1.54 7.41 5.30
CA MET A 94 -2.56 8.15 4.55
C MET A 94 -3.96 7.67 4.89
N SER A 95 -4.20 6.35 4.88
CA SER A 95 -5.55 5.84 5.10
C SER A 95 -6.14 6.21 6.46
N ILE A 96 -5.31 6.23 7.51
CA ILE A 96 -5.73 6.62 8.86
C ILE A 96 -6.11 8.10 8.89
N TYR A 97 -5.22 8.97 8.41
CA TYR A 97 -5.46 10.41 8.42
C TYR A 97 -6.49 10.84 7.40
N GLY A 98 -6.50 10.23 6.21
CA GLY A 98 -7.48 10.50 5.17
C GLY A 98 -8.92 10.22 5.61
N CYS A 99 -9.16 9.14 6.34
CA CYS A 99 -10.48 8.88 6.92
C CYS A 99 -10.90 9.96 7.93
N MET A 100 -10.00 10.36 8.82
CA MET A 100 -10.29 11.39 9.84
C MET A 100 -10.48 12.79 9.26
N LEU A 101 -9.80 13.08 8.14
CA LEU A 101 -9.90 14.37 7.44
C LEU A 101 -10.99 14.39 6.36
N GLY A 102 -11.73 13.27 6.19
CA GLY A 102 -12.86 13.19 5.26
C GLY A 102 -12.48 12.99 3.79
N TYR A 103 -11.26 12.59 3.49
CA TYR A 103 -10.86 12.24 2.13
C TYR A 103 -11.48 10.93 1.67
N THR A 104 -11.74 10.84 0.38
CA THR A 104 -12.30 9.65 -0.28
C THR A 104 -11.38 9.05 -1.33
N LEU A 105 -10.31 9.76 -1.68
CA LEU A 105 -9.30 9.34 -2.65
C LEU A 105 -7.90 9.64 -2.13
N ILE A 106 -7.01 8.66 -2.21
CA ILE A 106 -5.58 8.80 -1.88
C ILE A 106 -4.91 9.89 -2.73
N SER A 107 -5.28 10.01 -4.00
CA SER A 107 -4.74 11.06 -4.87
C SER A 107 -5.13 12.47 -4.42
N ALA A 108 -6.30 12.64 -3.80
CA ALA A 108 -6.71 13.92 -3.23
C ALA A 108 -5.91 14.26 -1.97
N GLU A 109 -5.61 13.28 -1.12
CA GLU A 109 -4.71 13.45 0.02
C GLU A 109 -3.30 13.90 -0.43
N MET A 110 -2.81 13.35 -1.53
CA MET A 110 -1.49 13.72 -2.08
C MET A 110 -1.46 15.11 -2.72
N ALA A 111 -2.62 15.72 -2.98
CA ALA A 111 -2.72 17.12 -3.39
C ALA A 111 -2.65 18.08 -2.20
N ASP A 112 -2.92 17.60 -0.99
CA ASP A 112 -2.72 18.34 0.26
C ASP A 112 -1.22 18.39 0.60
N GLU A 113 -0.68 19.61 0.76
CA GLU A 113 0.75 19.83 0.98
C GLU A 113 1.24 19.28 2.31
N ASP A 114 0.43 19.36 3.37
CA ASP A 114 0.78 18.88 4.70
C ASP A 114 0.80 17.35 4.75
N LEU A 115 -0.22 16.69 4.20
CA LEU A 115 -0.27 15.23 4.10
C LEU A 115 0.86 14.70 3.21
N ARG A 116 1.12 15.35 2.08
CA ARG A 116 2.24 15.00 1.21
C ARG A 116 3.59 15.12 1.94
N ALA A 117 3.81 16.22 2.66
CA ALA A 117 5.03 16.43 3.44
C ALA A 117 5.17 15.40 4.56
N PHE A 118 4.06 15.07 5.23
CA PHE A 118 3.99 14.03 6.25
C PHE A 118 4.47 12.68 5.70
N ILE A 119 3.91 12.24 4.58
CA ILE A 119 4.27 10.97 3.92
C ILE A 119 5.72 10.98 3.44
N GLN A 120 6.20 12.08 2.86
CA GLN A 120 7.59 12.20 2.46
C GLN A 120 8.55 12.06 3.65
N LYS A 121 8.26 12.70 4.77
CA LYS A 121 9.10 12.61 5.97
C LYS A 121 9.08 11.20 6.59
N ILE A 122 7.91 10.56 6.71
CA ILE A 122 7.83 9.16 7.15
C ILE A 122 8.73 8.28 6.27
N GLY A 123 8.58 8.40 4.94
CA GLY A 123 9.32 7.60 3.99
C GLY A 123 10.82 7.86 4.02
N TYR A 124 11.22 9.08 3.69
CA TYR A 124 12.63 9.39 3.46
C TYR A 124 13.45 9.60 4.72
N ILE A 125 12.84 10.10 5.80
CA ILE A 125 13.58 10.47 7.02
C ILE A 125 13.53 9.36 8.07
N GLU A 126 12.34 8.76 8.30
CA GLU A 126 12.20 7.77 9.36
C GLU A 126 12.35 6.32 8.88
N ALA A 127 11.84 5.96 7.70
CA ALA A 127 11.85 4.58 7.23
C ALA A 127 13.08 4.23 6.38
N MET A 128 13.51 5.11 5.46
CA MET A 128 14.66 4.83 4.57
C MET A 128 15.98 4.57 5.28
N PRO A 129 16.33 5.17 6.45
CA PRO A 129 17.57 4.83 7.16
C PRO A 129 17.71 3.34 7.52
N VAL A 130 16.60 2.63 7.61
CA VAL A 130 16.58 1.19 7.95
C VAL A 130 16.02 0.31 6.83
N VAL A 131 15.86 0.84 5.64
CA VAL A 131 15.37 0.07 4.48
C VAL A 131 16.22 -1.18 4.24
N VAL A 132 15.56 -2.24 3.81
CA VAL A 132 16.24 -3.43 3.31
C VAL A 132 16.46 -3.25 1.82
N ASP A 133 17.74 -3.18 1.41
CA ASP A 133 18.11 -3.09 0.00
C ASP A 133 18.15 -4.50 -0.61
N PRO A 134 17.33 -4.80 -1.61
CA PRO A 134 17.34 -6.09 -2.28
C PRO A 134 18.50 -6.26 -3.28
N GLY A 135 19.21 -5.19 -3.63
CA GLY A 135 20.32 -5.19 -4.59
C GLY A 135 19.92 -5.23 -6.07
N VAL A 136 18.69 -5.63 -6.38
CA VAL A 136 18.16 -5.74 -7.76
C VAL A 136 17.15 -4.64 -8.10
N LEU A 137 16.70 -3.91 -7.11
CA LEU A 137 15.83 -2.72 -7.20
C LEU A 137 16.40 -1.64 -6.32
N ASN A 138 16.40 -0.40 -6.80
CA ASN A 138 16.85 0.74 -6.01
C ASN A 138 15.70 1.24 -5.10
N PRO A 139 15.82 1.15 -3.76
CA PRO A 139 14.76 1.59 -2.85
C PRO A 139 14.40 3.08 -2.98
N TYR A 140 15.36 3.96 -3.29
CA TYR A 140 15.11 5.40 -3.48
C TYR A 140 14.33 5.69 -4.75
N GLU A 141 14.64 4.99 -5.85
CA GLU A 141 13.86 5.10 -7.08
C GLU A 141 12.46 4.56 -6.90
N PHE A 142 12.32 3.44 -6.18
CA PHE A 142 11.04 2.83 -5.90
C PHE A 142 10.14 3.74 -5.06
N ILE A 143 10.61 4.25 -3.91
CA ILE A 143 9.83 5.16 -3.06
C ILE A 143 9.53 6.48 -3.78
N GLY A 144 10.46 6.97 -4.61
CA GLY A 144 10.26 8.14 -5.45
C GLY A 144 9.12 7.96 -6.45
N ALA A 145 9.03 6.80 -7.09
CA ALA A 145 7.93 6.44 -7.98
C ALA A 145 6.60 6.33 -7.22
N VAL A 146 6.62 5.75 -6.03
CA VAL A 146 5.43 5.65 -5.16
C VAL A 146 4.89 7.04 -4.81
N ILE A 147 5.72 7.93 -4.28
CA ILE A 147 5.29 9.24 -3.76
C ILE A 147 4.93 10.22 -4.89
N ASN A 148 5.67 10.20 -6.01
CA ASN A 148 5.54 11.23 -7.03
C ASN A 148 4.67 10.84 -8.23
N ARG A 149 4.42 9.55 -8.44
CA ARG A 149 3.64 9.09 -9.61
C ARG A 149 2.45 8.23 -9.21
N ARG A 150 2.62 7.33 -8.24
CA ARG A 150 1.64 6.31 -7.94
C ARG A 150 0.54 6.81 -7.00
N LEU A 151 0.91 7.29 -5.82
CA LEU A 151 -0.07 7.79 -4.85
C LEU A 151 -0.86 9.00 -5.36
N PRO A 152 -0.27 9.98 -6.08
CA PRO A 152 -1.02 11.11 -6.63
C PRO A 152 -1.79 10.79 -7.93
N ASN A 153 -1.78 9.56 -8.44
CA ASN A 153 -2.43 9.21 -9.69
C ASN A 153 -3.96 9.23 -9.57
N PRO A 154 -4.67 10.19 -10.18
CA PRO A 154 -6.12 10.31 -10.06
C PRO A 154 -6.89 9.22 -10.82
N PHE A 155 -6.24 8.51 -11.74
CA PHE A 155 -6.83 7.38 -12.46
C PHE A 155 -6.81 6.07 -11.66
N MET A 156 -6.20 6.08 -10.46
CA MET A 156 -6.24 4.98 -9.52
C MET A 156 -7.28 5.30 -8.42
N PRO A 157 -8.51 4.77 -8.51
CA PRO A 157 -9.59 5.10 -7.57
C PRO A 157 -9.36 4.36 -6.23
N ASP A 158 -8.27 4.69 -5.57
CA ASP A 158 -7.92 4.10 -4.29
C ASP A 158 -8.43 4.97 -3.14
N ALA A 159 -9.18 4.33 -2.22
CA ALA A 159 -9.87 5.02 -1.13
C ALA A 159 -9.19 4.74 0.21
N PRO A 160 -8.99 5.76 1.07
CA PRO A 160 -8.45 5.57 2.42
C PRO A 160 -9.25 4.55 3.23
N GLN A 161 -10.58 4.53 3.11
CA GLN A 161 -11.45 3.58 3.80
C GLN A 161 -11.15 2.12 3.40
N ARG A 162 -10.83 1.87 2.13
CA ARG A 162 -10.44 0.53 1.67
C ARG A 162 -9.08 0.12 2.23
N ILE A 163 -8.13 1.04 2.27
CA ILE A 163 -6.77 0.78 2.77
C ILE A 163 -6.78 0.60 4.30
N ALA A 164 -7.65 1.29 5.03
CA ALA A 164 -7.76 1.21 6.49
C ALA A 164 -8.36 -0.13 6.99
N THR A 165 -8.92 -0.98 6.09
CA THR A 165 -9.36 -2.33 6.45
C THR A 165 -8.22 -3.12 7.10
N ASP A 166 -8.49 -3.85 8.18
CA ASP A 166 -7.53 -4.69 8.92
C ASP A 166 -6.26 -3.96 9.38
N THR A 167 -6.36 -2.69 9.75
CA THR A 167 -5.19 -1.88 10.17
C THR A 167 -4.51 -2.46 11.40
N SER A 168 -5.25 -3.01 12.37
CA SER A 168 -4.67 -3.65 13.55
C SER A 168 -3.65 -4.74 13.20
N GLN A 169 -3.91 -5.50 12.13
CA GLN A 169 -3.05 -6.59 11.65
C GLN A 169 -1.82 -6.08 10.88
N LYS A 170 -1.83 -4.83 10.49
CA LYS A 170 -0.81 -4.23 9.61
C LYS A 170 0.25 -3.44 10.37
N LEU A 171 -0.11 -2.81 11.48
CA LEU A 171 0.76 -1.85 12.19
C LEU A 171 2.09 -2.46 12.62
N ALA A 172 2.07 -3.67 13.17
CA ALA A 172 3.28 -4.37 13.64
C ALA A 172 4.29 -4.61 12.50
N ILE A 173 3.81 -4.98 11.32
CA ILE A 173 4.66 -5.24 10.15
C ILE A 173 5.09 -3.93 9.49
N ARG A 174 4.18 -2.98 9.33
CA ARG A 174 4.41 -1.76 8.56
C ARG A 174 5.22 -0.70 9.31
N PHE A 175 5.08 -0.62 10.63
CA PHE A 175 5.77 0.35 11.47
C PHE A 175 6.63 -0.30 12.55
N GLY A 176 6.15 -1.39 13.16
CA GLY A 176 6.90 -2.10 14.19
C GLY A 176 8.23 -2.65 13.69
N GLU A 177 8.31 -3.13 12.45
CA GLU A 177 9.57 -3.61 11.86
C GLU A 177 10.59 -2.46 11.68
N THR A 178 10.15 -1.26 11.32
CA THR A 178 11.03 -0.07 11.29
C THR A 178 11.57 0.27 12.67
N ILE A 179 10.72 0.27 13.71
CA ILE A 179 11.14 0.54 15.10
C ILE A 179 12.16 -0.50 15.58
N LYS A 180 11.91 -1.79 15.32
CA LYS A 180 12.84 -2.88 15.64
C LYS A 180 14.17 -2.75 14.89
N ALA A 181 14.11 -2.32 13.63
CA ALA A 181 15.30 -2.14 12.81
C ALA A 181 16.19 -0.97 13.33
N TYR A 182 15.59 0.11 13.85
CA TYR A 182 16.32 1.16 14.54
C TYR A 182 17.07 0.60 15.76
N GLU A 183 16.39 -0.19 16.58
CA GLU A 183 17.00 -0.82 17.75
C GLU A 183 18.14 -1.78 17.35
N ALA A 184 17.90 -2.65 16.40
CA ALA A 184 18.89 -3.63 15.94
C ALA A 184 20.14 -2.97 15.33
N ARG A 185 19.99 -1.77 14.72
CA ARG A 185 21.12 -1.00 14.14
C ARG A 185 21.73 0.00 15.13
N GLY A 186 21.25 0.09 16.36
CA GLY A 186 21.73 1.04 17.36
C GLY A 186 21.43 2.51 17.01
N LEU A 187 20.40 2.76 16.19
CA LEU A 187 19.96 4.11 15.85
C LEU A 187 19.09 4.69 16.96
N ASP A 188 19.17 6.01 17.11
CA ASP A 188 18.39 6.71 18.12
C ASP A 188 16.89 6.72 17.73
N LYS A 189 16.08 6.01 18.52
CA LYS A 189 14.63 5.92 18.34
C LYS A 189 13.90 7.25 18.62
N SER A 190 14.54 8.22 19.29
CA SER A 190 13.96 9.56 19.47
C SER A 190 13.81 10.35 18.16
N ASN A 191 14.50 9.91 17.10
CA ASN A 191 14.32 10.44 15.75
C ASN A 191 13.03 9.99 15.06
N LEU A 192 12.36 8.97 15.62
CA LEU A 192 11.05 8.53 15.15
C LEU A 192 9.96 9.40 15.81
N ILE A 193 9.41 10.33 15.07
CA ILE A 193 8.35 11.25 15.53
C ILE A 193 7.03 10.96 14.81
N LEU A 194 7.10 10.80 13.50
CA LEU A 194 5.90 10.66 12.66
C LEU A 194 5.34 9.23 12.68
N ILE A 195 6.18 8.21 12.77
CA ILE A 195 5.71 6.83 12.96
C ILE A 195 4.93 6.69 14.28
N PRO A 196 5.42 7.15 15.45
CA PRO A 196 4.61 7.22 16.66
C PRO A 196 3.34 8.06 16.51
N LEU A 197 3.39 9.16 15.74
CA LEU A 197 2.20 9.97 15.46
C LEU A 197 1.16 9.16 14.65
N VAL A 198 1.57 8.33 13.69
CA VAL A 198 0.64 7.43 12.98
C VAL A 198 -0.02 6.45 13.94
N LEU A 199 0.72 5.88 14.89
CA LEU A 199 0.16 4.97 15.89
C LEU A 199 -0.85 5.68 16.81
N ALA A 200 -0.55 6.91 17.24
CA ALA A 200 -1.48 7.75 17.98
C ALA A 200 -2.71 8.14 17.13
N GLY A 201 -2.49 8.45 15.85
CA GLY A 201 -3.56 8.71 14.88
C GLY A 201 -4.50 7.52 14.73
N TYR A 202 -3.97 6.29 14.75
CA TYR A 202 -4.82 5.10 14.71
C TYR A 202 -5.71 4.99 15.96
N ALA A 203 -5.20 5.25 17.15
CA ALA A 203 -6.02 5.29 18.38
C ALA A 203 -7.12 6.37 18.26
N ARG A 204 -6.83 7.52 17.68
CA ARG A 204 -7.82 8.57 17.40
C ARG A 204 -8.86 8.14 16.36
N TYR A 205 -8.42 7.48 15.28
CA TYR A 205 -9.27 6.92 14.22
C TYR A 205 -10.31 5.92 14.77
N LEU A 206 -9.90 5.06 15.72
CA LEU A 206 -10.78 4.06 16.33
C LEU A 206 -11.99 4.67 17.06
N LYS A 207 -11.93 5.95 17.47
CA LYS A 207 -13.09 6.65 18.08
C LYS A 207 -14.24 6.88 17.10
N GLY A 208 -14.02 6.74 15.79
CA GLY A 208 -15.05 6.93 14.79
C GLY A 208 -15.62 8.36 14.72
N ILE A 209 -14.78 9.34 15.05
CA ILE A 209 -15.15 10.78 14.99
C ILE A 209 -14.06 11.50 14.20
N ASP A 210 -14.48 12.21 13.14
CA ASP A 210 -13.58 12.97 12.28
C ASP A 210 -13.11 14.30 12.93
N ASP A 211 -12.28 15.05 12.24
CA ASP A 211 -11.75 16.32 12.76
C ASP A 211 -12.78 17.47 12.76
N ASN A 212 -13.93 17.27 12.12
CA ASN A 212 -15.09 18.18 12.22
C ASN A 212 -16.05 17.80 13.35
N GLY A 213 -15.72 16.76 14.13
CA GLY A 213 -16.59 16.25 15.18
C GLY A 213 -17.75 15.38 14.70
N GLN A 214 -17.73 14.95 13.44
CA GLN A 214 -18.76 14.11 12.86
C GLN A 214 -18.41 12.62 13.02
N ALA A 215 -19.43 11.82 13.29
CA ALA A 215 -19.24 10.38 13.37
C ALA A 215 -18.99 9.77 11.99
N PHE A 216 -18.03 8.87 11.90
CA PHE A 216 -17.82 7.99 10.76
C PHE A 216 -17.66 6.54 11.24
N GLU A 217 -17.94 5.59 10.37
CA GLU A 217 -17.74 4.17 10.67
C GLU A 217 -16.30 3.76 10.31
N PRO A 218 -15.47 3.35 11.29
CA PRO A 218 -14.15 2.80 11.00
C PRO A 218 -14.25 1.56 10.11
N SER A 219 -13.27 1.38 9.25
CA SER A 219 -13.21 0.24 8.33
C SER A 219 -13.14 -1.09 9.10
N THR A 220 -13.63 -2.15 8.48
CA THR A 220 -13.65 -3.48 9.09
C THR A 220 -12.26 -3.92 9.55
N ASP A 221 -12.21 -4.44 10.78
CA ASP A 221 -10.98 -4.90 11.42
C ASP A 221 -11.33 -6.01 12.42
N PRO A 222 -10.63 -7.15 12.47
CA PRO A 222 -10.95 -8.24 13.37
C PRO A 222 -10.86 -7.86 14.86
N LEU A 223 -10.07 -6.85 15.21
CA LEU A 223 -9.92 -6.38 16.59
C LEU A 223 -10.68 -5.07 16.84
N LEU A 224 -11.53 -4.61 15.92
CA LEU A 224 -12.17 -3.29 16.01
C LEU A 224 -12.90 -3.08 17.34
N ALA A 225 -13.76 -4.01 17.70
CA ALA A 225 -14.57 -3.89 18.92
C ALA A 225 -13.72 -3.90 20.21
N GLU A 226 -12.67 -4.73 20.25
CA GLU A 226 -11.75 -4.77 21.40
C GLU A 226 -10.96 -3.47 21.53
N LEU A 227 -10.44 -2.95 20.42
CA LEU A 227 -9.65 -1.73 20.40
C LEU A 227 -10.49 -0.49 20.70
N GLN A 228 -11.72 -0.44 20.20
CA GLN A 228 -12.65 0.64 20.53
C GLN A 228 -13.04 0.68 22.01
N ALA A 229 -13.03 -0.44 22.70
CA ALA A 229 -13.30 -0.50 24.14
C ALA A 229 -12.13 0.05 25.00
N ILE A 230 -10.94 0.24 24.40
CA ILE A 230 -9.74 0.70 25.10
C ILE A 230 -9.53 2.22 24.90
N VAL A 231 -10.00 2.79 23.78
CA VAL A 231 -9.79 4.19 23.40
C VAL A 231 -11.04 5.03 23.65
#